data_4f6979ed74292128db8f2101dae1585c
#
_entry.id   4f6979ed74292128db8f2101dae1585c
#
_cell.length_a   1.000
_cell.length_b   1.000
_cell.length_c   1.000
_cell.angle_alpha   90.00
_cell.angle_beta   90.00
_cell.angle_gamma   90.00
#
_symmetry.space_group_name_H-M   'P 1'
#
loop_
_entity.id
_entity.type
_entity.pdbx_description
1 polymer ?
#
loop_
_entity_poly.entity_id
_entity_poly.type
_entity_poly.pdbx_seq_one_letter_code
_entity_poly.pdbx_strand_id
1 'polypeptide(L)'
;MSVVGIDDIALHFPRLYFAMQDFAEFRGADYGKLSKGLGLEAMAIPDVHEDTATMGANAVSRLIDRNSLDPSSIGRIYLGTESALDGAKPTATYIMDMLEQRYSEKFGENSFRNCDVVDMTFACIGAVDAMHNTLDWVARGGQERNRIGIVVFADNAKYDLGSSGEYTQGAGGGAILIRHNPRLLAIPDIWGVSTMPVHDFFKPRRESRREPLSRMFWNWQRNPVQGSHPI
;
A
#
# COMPACT_ATOMS: atom_id res chain seq x y z
N MET A 1 11.17 4.07 29.20
CA MET A 1 11.44 3.59 27.82
C MET A 1 10.72 4.53 26.88
N SER A 2 11.39 4.96 25.82
CA SER A 2 10.76 5.80 24.79
C SER A 2 9.75 4.97 24.01
N VAL A 3 8.52 5.45 23.92
CA VAL A 3 7.44 4.79 23.21
C VAL A 3 7.46 5.22 21.75
N VAL A 4 7.36 4.27 20.82
CA VAL A 4 7.24 4.50 19.38
C VAL A 4 5.82 4.16 18.93
N GLY A 5 5.34 4.76 17.87
CA GLY A 5 4.03 4.43 17.35
C GLY A 5 3.55 5.37 16.25
N ILE A 6 2.25 5.34 16.02
CA ILE A 6 1.56 6.13 15.00
C ILE A 6 1.30 7.54 15.54
N ASP A 7 1.87 8.54 14.89
CA ASP A 7 1.71 9.94 15.28
C ASP A 7 0.57 10.63 14.51
N ASP A 8 0.42 10.29 13.22
CA ASP A 8 -0.63 10.85 12.35
C ASP A 8 -0.89 9.93 11.17
N ILE A 9 -2.08 10.04 10.56
CA ILE A 9 -2.49 9.28 9.38
C ILE A 9 -3.15 10.23 8.37
N ALA A 10 -2.76 10.13 7.10
CA ALA A 10 -3.42 10.81 6.01
C ALA A 10 -3.91 9.82 4.96
N LEU A 11 -5.03 10.12 4.32
CA LEU A 11 -5.64 9.30 3.30
C LEU A 11 -5.81 10.09 2.00
N HIS A 12 -5.74 9.38 0.88
CA HIS A 12 -6.09 9.88 -0.44
C HIS A 12 -6.96 8.87 -1.16
N PHE A 13 -8.09 9.32 -1.68
CA PHE A 13 -8.98 8.53 -2.52
C PHE A 13 -9.21 9.27 -3.84
N PRO A 14 -9.28 8.54 -4.97
CA PRO A 14 -9.78 9.08 -6.24
C PRO A 14 -11.15 9.74 -6.09
N ARG A 15 -11.42 10.72 -6.92
CA ARG A 15 -12.72 11.40 -6.94
C ARG A 15 -13.79 10.63 -7.69
N LEU A 16 -13.38 9.83 -8.67
CA LEU A 16 -14.29 8.99 -9.42
C LEU A 16 -14.63 7.75 -8.60
N TYR A 17 -15.87 7.32 -8.71
CA TYR A 17 -16.32 6.09 -8.08
C TYR A 17 -17.44 5.45 -8.88
N PHE A 18 -17.64 4.16 -8.68
CA PHE A 18 -18.76 3.39 -9.18
C PHE A 18 -19.61 2.93 -8.00
N ALA A 19 -20.90 3.31 -8.00
CA ALA A 19 -21.79 2.94 -6.91
C ALA A 19 -22.07 1.44 -6.93
N MET A 20 -22.06 0.81 -5.74
CA MET A 20 -22.31 -0.63 -5.63
C MET A 20 -23.74 -1.03 -5.99
N GLN A 21 -24.68 -0.12 -5.90
CA GLN A 21 -26.05 -0.36 -6.37
C GLN A 21 -26.08 -0.55 -7.88
N ASP A 22 -25.42 0.35 -8.64
CA ASP A 22 -25.33 0.27 -10.09
C ASP A 22 -24.54 -0.97 -10.55
N PHE A 23 -23.48 -1.29 -9.81
CA PHE A 23 -22.72 -2.52 -10.02
C PHE A 23 -23.59 -3.77 -9.86
N ALA A 24 -24.35 -3.84 -8.78
CA ALA A 24 -25.23 -4.97 -8.50
C ALA A 24 -26.30 -5.14 -9.60
N GLU A 25 -26.92 -4.04 -10.05
CA GLU A 25 -27.89 -4.05 -11.14
C GLU A 25 -27.23 -4.55 -12.44
N PHE A 26 -26.08 -4.00 -12.81
CA PHE A 26 -25.37 -4.37 -14.04
C PHE A 26 -24.90 -5.83 -14.05
N ARG A 27 -24.48 -6.38 -12.91
CA ARG A 27 -23.99 -7.76 -12.76
C ARG A 27 -25.07 -8.77 -12.38
N GLY A 28 -26.30 -8.34 -12.09
CA GLY A 28 -27.34 -9.21 -11.53
C GLY A 28 -26.97 -9.76 -10.16
N ALA A 29 -26.22 -9.00 -9.36
CA ALA A 29 -25.78 -9.39 -8.03
C ALA A 29 -26.75 -8.89 -6.96
N ASP A 30 -26.73 -9.53 -5.77
CA ASP A 30 -27.52 -9.10 -4.62
C ASP A 30 -26.88 -7.88 -3.94
N TYR A 31 -27.46 -6.71 -4.16
CA TYR A 31 -27.00 -5.47 -3.51
C TYR A 31 -27.01 -5.54 -1.98
N GLY A 32 -28.02 -6.22 -1.41
CA GLY A 32 -28.10 -6.39 0.04
C GLY A 32 -26.90 -7.13 0.63
N LYS A 33 -26.41 -8.15 -0.11
CA LYS A 33 -25.18 -8.86 0.25
C LYS A 33 -23.94 -7.95 0.16
N LEU A 34 -23.84 -7.12 -0.87
CA LEU A 34 -22.70 -6.23 -1.07
C LEU A 34 -22.71 -5.09 -0.02
N SER A 35 -23.83 -4.40 0.16
CA SER A 35 -23.90 -3.24 1.04
C SER A 35 -24.01 -3.62 2.53
N LYS A 36 -24.96 -4.47 2.92
CA LYS A 36 -25.17 -4.83 4.33
C LYS A 36 -24.26 -5.96 4.79
N GLY A 37 -23.99 -6.94 3.91
CA GLY A 37 -23.14 -8.09 4.24
C GLY A 37 -21.65 -7.73 4.25
N LEU A 38 -21.18 -6.97 3.28
CA LEU A 38 -19.77 -6.63 3.09
C LEU A 38 -19.44 -5.16 3.40
N GLY A 39 -20.45 -4.31 3.62
CA GLY A 39 -20.24 -2.89 3.90
C GLY A 39 -19.78 -2.08 2.69
N LEU A 40 -20.01 -2.55 1.48
CA LEU A 40 -19.56 -1.90 0.25
C LEU A 40 -20.66 -0.96 -0.28
N GLU A 41 -20.34 0.32 -0.41
CA GLU A 41 -21.26 1.32 -0.97
C GLU A 41 -20.80 1.83 -2.35
N ALA A 42 -19.48 1.93 -2.54
CA ALA A 42 -18.87 2.37 -3.79
C ALA A 42 -17.46 1.81 -3.93
N MET A 43 -16.98 1.68 -5.17
CA MET A 43 -15.57 1.43 -5.45
C MET A 43 -14.94 2.70 -6.07
N ALA A 44 -13.84 3.16 -5.52
CA ALA A 44 -13.09 4.28 -6.06
C ALA A 44 -12.38 3.85 -7.35
N ILE A 45 -12.41 4.71 -8.35
CA ILE A 45 -11.80 4.49 -9.66
C ILE A 45 -10.75 5.56 -9.88
N PRO A 46 -9.48 5.18 -10.15
CA PRO A 46 -8.44 6.18 -10.42
C PRO A 46 -8.74 6.91 -11.72
N ASP A 47 -8.53 8.22 -11.74
CA ASP A 47 -8.54 9.02 -12.96
C ASP A 47 -7.26 8.73 -13.77
N VAL A 48 -7.19 9.23 -15.00
CA VAL A 48 -6.10 8.96 -15.95
C VAL A 48 -4.71 9.37 -15.45
N HIS A 49 -4.65 10.27 -14.50
CA HIS A 49 -3.42 10.75 -13.86
C HIS A 49 -3.15 10.14 -12.48
N GLU A 50 -3.99 9.21 -12.03
CA GLU A 50 -3.87 8.57 -10.72
C GLU A 50 -3.39 7.13 -10.85
N ASP A 51 -2.37 6.81 -10.10
CA ASP A 51 -1.82 5.47 -9.92
C ASP A 51 -1.35 5.26 -8.47
N THR A 52 -0.77 4.12 -8.18
CA THR A 52 -0.26 3.78 -6.85
C THR A 52 0.73 4.82 -6.32
N ALA A 53 1.63 5.32 -7.18
CA ALA A 53 2.63 6.30 -6.75
C ALA A 53 2.02 7.67 -6.50
N THR A 54 1.15 8.15 -7.38
CA THR A 54 0.50 9.47 -7.23
C THR A 54 -0.44 9.50 -6.02
N MET A 55 -1.20 8.43 -5.77
CA MET A 55 -2.03 8.32 -4.57
C MET A 55 -1.19 8.31 -3.28
N GLY A 56 -0.09 7.56 -3.28
CA GLY A 56 0.87 7.54 -2.18
C GLY A 56 1.52 8.90 -1.94
N ALA A 57 2.00 9.58 -2.99
CA ALA A 57 2.60 10.90 -2.90
C ALA A 57 1.63 11.95 -2.35
N ASN A 58 0.36 11.91 -2.77
CA ASN A 58 -0.67 12.80 -2.24
C ASN A 58 -0.93 12.57 -0.74
N ALA A 59 -0.97 11.31 -0.30
CA ALA A 59 -1.13 10.99 1.12
C ALA A 59 0.07 11.46 1.95
N VAL A 60 1.30 11.23 1.49
CA VAL A 60 2.53 11.70 2.16
C VAL A 60 2.59 13.22 2.20
N SER A 61 2.26 13.91 1.09
CA SER A 61 2.22 15.38 1.06
C SER A 61 1.29 15.95 2.13
N ARG A 62 0.11 15.35 2.32
CA ARG A 62 -0.81 15.77 3.39
C ARG A 62 -0.23 15.62 4.78
N LEU A 63 0.55 14.56 5.05
CA LEU A 63 1.26 14.40 6.32
C LEU A 63 2.33 15.46 6.51
N ILE A 64 3.14 15.70 5.48
CA ILE A 64 4.22 16.70 5.52
C ILE A 64 3.64 18.09 5.78
N ASP A 65 2.64 18.50 4.99
CA ASP A 65 2.01 19.81 5.09
C ASP A 65 1.33 20.01 6.46
N ARG A 66 0.52 19.05 6.91
CA ARG A 66 -0.23 19.13 8.16
C ARG A 66 0.64 19.14 9.41
N ASN A 67 1.77 18.44 9.37
CA ASN A 67 2.70 18.35 10.49
C ASN A 67 3.90 19.30 10.34
N SER A 68 3.93 20.14 9.29
CA SER A 68 5.05 21.05 8.99
C SER A 68 6.40 20.34 9.03
N LEU A 69 6.47 19.13 8.47
CA LEU A 69 7.70 18.33 8.49
C LEU A 69 8.74 18.95 7.54
N ASP A 70 9.97 18.98 8.00
CA ASP A 70 11.12 19.20 7.12
C ASP A 70 11.43 17.86 6.41
N PRO A 71 11.41 17.80 5.06
CA PRO A 71 11.73 16.58 4.33
C PRO A 71 13.06 15.95 4.71
N SER A 72 14.06 16.74 5.05
CA SER A 72 15.38 16.25 5.47
C SER A 72 15.36 15.46 6.77
N SER A 73 14.31 15.60 7.58
CA SER A 73 14.08 14.84 8.80
C SER A 73 13.46 13.46 8.56
N ILE A 74 12.92 13.22 7.37
CA ILE A 74 12.26 11.96 6.99
C ILE A 74 13.35 11.00 6.52
N GLY A 75 13.63 9.99 7.32
CA GLY A 75 14.70 9.04 7.00
C GLY A 75 14.22 7.77 6.33
N ARG A 76 12.89 7.56 6.22
CA ARG A 76 12.32 6.36 5.62
C ARG A 76 10.92 6.60 5.07
N ILE A 77 10.68 6.11 3.84
CA ILE A 77 9.35 5.97 3.22
C ILE A 77 9.23 4.55 2.68
N TYR A 78 8.48 3.70 3.36
CA TYR A 78 8.23 2.31 2.95
C TYR A 78 6.80 2.14 2.47
N LEU A 79 6.64 1.53 1.30
CA LEU A 79 5.35 1.32 0.66
C LEU A 79 4.93 -0.15 0.75
N GLY A 80 3.74 -0.41 1.29
CA GLY A 80 3.04 -1.68 1.14
C GLY A 80 2.08 -1.61 -0.05
N THR A 81 2.26 -2.48 -1.05
CA THR A 81 1.43 -2.51 -2.26
C THR A 81 1.44 -3.87 -2.96
N GLU A 82 0.33 -4.21 -3.58
CA GLU A 82 0.24 -5.30 -4.58
C GLU A 82 0.14 -4.75 -6.02
N SER A 83 0.15 -3.42 -6.18
CA SER A 83 -0.03 -2.71 -7.45
C SER A 83 1.22 -1.87 -7.81
N ALA A 84 2.43 -2.44 -7.58
CA ALA A 84 3.68 -1.80 -7.91
C ALA A 84 3.76 -1.40 -9.38
N LEU A 85 4.36 -0.23 -9.66
CA LEU A 85 4.50 0.29 -11.01
C LEU A 85 5.68 -0.31 -11.77
N ASP A 86 6.69 -0.77 -11.04
CA ASP A 86 7.97 -1.21 -11.60
C ASP A 86 8.33 -2.62 -11.07
N GLY A 87 8.88 -3.44 -11.93
CA GLY A 87 9.32 -4.78 -11.58
C GLY A 87 10.75 -4.86 -11.06
N ALA A 88 11.51 -3.77 -11.09
CA ALA A 88 12.93 -3.75 -10.79
C ALA A 88 13.32 -2.78 -9.68
N LYS A 89 12.62 -1.65 -9.55
CA LYS A 89 12.87 -0.68 -8.50
C LYS A 89 11.59 -0.37 -7.71
N PRO A 90 11.71 0.09 -6.45
CA PRO A 90 10.54 0.41 -5.64
C PRO A 90 9.67 1.50 -6.25
N THR A 91 8.35 1.32 -6.23
CA THR A 91 7.36 2.35 -6.56
C THR A 91 7.51 3.56 -5.61
N ALA A 92 7.98 3.34 -4.39
CA ALA A 92 8.31 4.40 -3.44
C ALA A 92 9.37 5.39 -3.98
N THR A 93 10.20 5.01 -4.95
CA THR A 93 11.14 5.96 -5.59
C THR A 93 10.42 6.99 -6.45
N TYR A 94 9.30 6.63 -7.08
CA TYR A 94 8.45 7.55 -7.83
C TYR A 94 7.69 8.49 -6.89
N ILE A 95 7.24 7.98 -5.74
CA ILE A 95 6.67 8.81 -4.67
C ILE A 95 7.68 9.86 -4.24
N MET A 96 8.90 9.45 -3.95
CA MET A 96 9.98 10.36 -3.51
C MET A 96 10.30 11.41 -4.57
N ASP A 97 10.36 11.06 -5.85
CA ASP A 97 10.61 12.01 -6.94
C ASP A 97 9.52 13.10 -7.01
N MET A 98 8.24 12.71 -6.91
CA MET A 98 7.14 13.68 -6.87
C MET A 98 7.18 14.58 -5.63
N LEU A 99 7.61 14.06 -4.49
CA LEU A 99 7.78 14.85 -3.26
C LEU A 99 8.96 15.82 -3.38
N GLU A 100 10.10 15.39 -3.96
CA GLU A 100 11.23 16.28 -4.26
C GLU A 100 10.79 17.44 -5.15
N GLN A 101 10.10 17.16 -6.26
CA GLN A 101 9.60 18.20 -7.16
C GLN A 101 8.64 19.17 -6.44
N ARG A 102 7.77 18.65 -5.58
CA ARG A 102 6.80 19.48 -4.83
C ARG A 102 7.46 20.40 -3.82
N TYR A 103 8.49 19.93 -3.15
CA TYR A 103 9.07 20.61 -2.00
C TYR A 103 10.41 21.33 -2.29
N SER A 104 11.00 21.14 -3.47
CA SER A 104 12.30 21.72 -3.86
C SER A 104 12.35 23.23 -3.77
N GLU A 105 11.28 23.94 -4.12
CA GLU A 105 11.22 25.41 -4.03
C GLU A 105 11.34 25.90 -2.57
N LYS A 106 10.73 25.17 -1.63
CA LYS A 106 10.70 25.55 -0.22
C LYS A 106 11.92 25.06 0.59
N PHE A 107 12.41 23.85 0.30
CA PHE A 107 13.42 23.19 1.12
C PHE A 107 14.75 22.97 0.38
N GLY A 108 14.81 23.35 -0.89
CA GLY A 108 15.97 23.10 -1.76
C GLY A 108 15.95 21.73 -2.42
N GLU A 109 16.82 21.56 -3.41
CA GLU A 109 16.97 20.29 -4.13
C GLU A 109 17.59 19.20 -3.23
N ASN A 110 17.20 17.95 -3.48
CA ASN A 110 17.67 16.78 -2.74
C ASN A 110 17.33 16.81 -1.25
N SER A 111 16.17 17.36 -0.90
CA SER A 111 15.71 17.43 0.48
C SER A 111 15.42 16.04 1.09
N PHE A 112 15.10 15.03 0.27
CA PHE A 112 14.91 13.63 0.69
C PHE A 112 16.16 12.73 0.49
N ARG A 113 17.35 13.28 0.20
CA ARG A 113 18.55 12.49 -0.12
C ARG A 113 18.97 11.45 0.91
N ASN A 114 18.55 11.58 2.16
CA ASN A 114 18.86 10.65 3.25
C ASN A 114 17.67 9.73 3.57
N CYS A 115 16.64 9.71 2.73
CA CYS A 115 15.44 8.90 2.90
C CYS A 115 15.61 7.55 2.22
N ASP A 116 15.52 6.47 2.99
CA ASP A 116 15.49 5.10 2.50
C ASP A 116 14.09 4.75 1.98
N VAL A 117 14.00 4.11 0.80
CA VAL A 117 12.73 3.77 0.16
C VAL A 117 12.70 2.32 -0.30
N VAL A 118 11.63 1.60 0.04
CA VAL A 118 11.42 0.19 -0.31
C VAL A 118 9.94 -0.09 -0.53
N ASP A 119 9.61 -0.99 -1.45
CA ASP A 119 8.28 -1.60 -1.57
C ASP A 119 8.25 -2.95 -0.85
N MET A 120 7.16 -3.21 -0.14
CA MET A 120 6.86 -4.51 0.47
C MET A 120 5.56 -5.05 -0.11
N THR A 121 5.63 -6.27 -0.64
CA THR A 121 4.48 -6.91 -1.28
C THR A 121 3.98 -8.07 -0.43
N PHE A 122 2.79 -7.91 0.12
CA PHE A 122 2.03 -8.99 0.74
C PHE A 122 0.54 -8.66 0.65
N ALA A 123 -0.02 -8.74 -0.57
CA ALA A 123 -1.41 -8.37 -0.84
C ALA A 123 -1.80 -7.08 -0.08
N CYS A 124 -2.98 -7.06 0.56
CA CYS A 124 -3.49 -5.89 1.29
C CYS A 124 -2.74 -5.59 2.61
N ILE A 125 -1.85 -6.47 3.07
CA ILE A 125 -1.18 -6.31 4.39
C ILE A 125 0.31 -5.94 4.30
N GLY A 126 0.88 -5.73 3.12
CA GLY A 126 2.29 -5.35 2.98
C GLY A 126 2.68 -4.11 3.78
N ALA A 127 1.73 -3.20 4.00
CA ALA A 127 1.95 -2.03 4.84
C ALA A 127 2.11 -2.35 6.34
N VAL A 128 1.59 -3.49 6.81
CA VAL A 128 1.79 -3.95 8.20
C VAL A 128 3.26 -4.33 8.42
N ASP A 129 3.86 -5.05 7.46
CA ASP A 129 5.28 -5.38 7.50
C ASP A 129 6.16 -4.13 7.36
N ALA A 130 5.78 -3.20 6.48
CA ALA A 130 6.43 -1.89 6.35
C ALA A 130 6.37 -1.10 7.66
N MET A 131 5.23 -1.14 8.36
CA MET A 131 5.05 -0.48 9.65
C MET A 131 5.92 -1.13 10.74
N HIS A 132 5.92 -2.45 10.85
CA HIS A 132 6.77 -3.16 11.79
C HIS A 132 8.26 -2.79 11.60
N ASN A 133 8.75 -2.91 10.37
CA ASN A 133 10.13 -2.53 10.04
C ASN A 133 10.44 -1.06 10.35
N THR A 134 9.47 -0.16 10.18
CA THR A 134 9.67 1.26 10.44
C THR A 134 9.65 1.58 11.94
N LEU A 135 8.76 0.93 12.70
CA LEU A 135 8.73 1.02 14.17
C LEU A 135 10.05 0.59 14.78
N ASP A 136 10.59 -0.57 14.39
CA ASP A 136 11.86 -1.09 14.85
C ASP A 136 13.03 -0.15 14.51
N TRP A 137 13.02 0.40 13.29
CA TRP A 137 14.05 1.34 12.87
C TRP A 137 14.02 2.65 13.68
N VAL A 138 12.83 3.16 13.95
CA VAL A 138 12.65 4.37 14.79
C VAL A 138 13.09 4.05 16.23
N ALA A 139 12.61 2.95 16.80
CA ALA A 139 12.97 2.53 18.18
C ALA A 139 14.49 2.35 18.34
N ARG A 140 15.14 1.69 17.37
CA ARG A 140 16.59 1.46 17.36
C ARG A 140 17.41 2.76 17.30
N GLY A 141 16.85 3.83 16.76
CA GLY A 141 17.49 5.15 16.72
C GLY A 141 17.59 5.82 18.08
N GLY A 142 16.75 5.41 19.03
CA GLY A 142 16.59 6.10 20.30
C GLY A 142 15.94 7.48 20.15
N GLN A 143 15.47 8.03 21.25
CA GLN A 143 14.77 9.32 21.27
C GLN A 143 15.65 10.49 20.79
N GLU A 144 16.95 10.43 21.09
CA GLU A 144 17.91 11.48 20.75
C GLU A 144 18.05 11.72 19.26
N ARG A 145 17.94 10.66 18.44
CA ARG A 145 18.04 10.76 16.97
C ARG A 145 16.76 11.27 16.32
N ASN A 146 15.67 11.32 17.06
CA ASN A 146 14.36 11.80 16.61
C ASN A 146 13.99 11.34 15.19
N ARG A 147 14.19 10.04 14.90
CA ARG A 147 13.91 9.47 13.59
C ARG A 147 12.43 9.59 13.25
N ILE A 148 12.16 9.97 12.01
CA ILE A 148 10.82 10.01 11.43
C ILE A 148 10.78 9.04 10.26
N GLY A 149 9.80 8.13 10.30
CA GLY A 149 9.49 7.23 9.20
C GLY A 149 8.06 7.42 8.73
N ILE A 150 7.83 7.20 7.45
CA ILE A 150 6.49 7.20 6.85
C ILE A 150 6.25 5.83 6.23
N VAL A 151 5.14 5.23 6.58
CA VAL A 151 4.63 4.02 5.94
C VAL A 151 3.52 4.42 5.00
N VAL A 152 3.65 4.04 3.74
CA VAL A 152 2.65 4.28 2.71
C VAL A 152 1.93 2.97 2.41
N PHE A 153 0.64 3.03 2.20
CA PHE A 153 -0.16 1.97 1.61
C PHE A 153 -0.96 2.56 0.46
N ALA A 154 -0.85 1.97 -0.71
CA ALA A 154 -1.57 2.44 -1.87
C ALA A 154 -1.75 1.31 -2.89
N ASP A 155 -2.98 1.14 -3.34
CA ASP A 155 -3.30 0.14 -4.33
C ASP A 155 -4.33 0.63 -5.35
N ASN A 156 -4.20 0.10 -6.56
CA ASN A 156 -5.20 0.10 -7.60
C ASN A 156 -5.56 -1.35 -7.88
N ALA A 157 -6.42 -1.90 -7.01
CA ALA A 157 -6.80 -3.31 -7.06
C ALA A 157 -7.68 -3.60 -8.28
N LYS A 158 -7.26 -4.56 -9.09
CA LYS A 158 -7.97 -5.01 -10.30
C LYS A 158 -8.12 -6.51 -10.29
N TYR A 159 -9.31 -6.96 -10.62
CA TYR A 159 -9.65 -8.37 -10.77
C TYR A 159 -10.33 -8.62 -12.12
N ASP A 160 -10.42 -9.88 -12.52
CA ASP A 160 -11.09 -10.24 -13.76
C ASP A 160 -12.58 -9.90 -13.69
N LEU A 161 -13.13 -9.38 -14.78
CA LEU A 161 -14.55 -9.05 -14.89
C LEU A 161 -15.40 -10.31 -14.70
N GLY A 162 -16.47 -10.20 -13.91
CA GLY A 162 -17.33 -11.32 -13.55
C GLY A 162 -16.74 -12.30 -12.54
N SER A 163 -15.54 -12.05 -12.02
CA SER A 163 -14.95 -12.87 -10.95
C SER A 163 -15.57 -12.56 -9.60
N SER A 164 -15.38 -13.47 -8.64
CA SER A 164 -15.78 -13.25 -7.24
C SER A 164 -15.01 -12.12 -6.54
N GLY A 165 -13.90 -11.67 -7.10
CA GLY A 165 -13.12 -10.54 -6.60
C GLY A 165 -13.55 -9.18 -7.16
N GLU A 166 -14.34 -9.13 -8.25
CA GLU A 166 -14.61 -7.89 -8.96
C GLU A 166 -15.24 -6.80 -8.09
N TYR A 167 -16.17 -7.15 -7.21
CA TYR A 167 -16.83 -6.17 -6.32
C TYR A 167 -15.93 -5.65 -5.20
N THR A 168 -14.75 -6.24 -5.00
CA THR A 168 -13.75 -5.78 -4.03
C THR A 168 -12.68 -4.90 -4.67
N GLN A 169 -12.80 -4.57 -5.95
CA GLN A 169 -11.92 -3.63 -6.63
C GLN A 169 -12.04 -2.23 -6.03
N GLY A 170 -11.00 -1.47 -6.24
CA GLY A 170 -10.96 -0.07 -5.84
C GLY A 170 -9.56 0.49 -5.91
N ALA A 171 -9.45 1.79 -5.68
CA ALA A 171 -8.18 2.49 -5.64
C ALA A 171 -8.14 3.44 -4.45
N GLY A 172 -6.96 3.59 -3.86
CA GLY A 172 -6.75 4.50 -2.76
C GLY A 172 -5.35 4.42 -2.23
N GLY A 173 -5.01 5.36 -1.38
CA GLY A 173 -3.75 5.40 -0.69
C GLY A 173 -3.84 6.08 0.67
N GLY A 174 -2.85 5.79 1.51
CA GLY A 174 -2.67 6.46 2.78
C GLY A 174 -1.23 6.46 3.19
N ALA A 175 -0.94 7.28 4.19
CA ALA A 175 0.37 7.40 4.78
C ALA A 175 0.25 7.48 6.31
N ILE A 176 1.14 6.80 7.01
CA ILE A 176 1.22 6.72 8.46
C ILE A 176 2.54 7.33 8.90
N LEU A 177 2.49 8.31 9.78
CA LEU A 177 3.66 8.93 10.38
C LEU A 177 4.09 8.14 11.63
N ILE A 178 5.30 7.64 11.62
CA ILE A 178 5.89 6.87 12.72
C ILE A 178 7.01 7.67 13.38
N ARG A 179 6.93 7.84 14.71
CA ARG A 179 7.98 8.49 15.49
C ARG A 179 7.91 8.15 16.99
N HIS A 180 8.85 8.68 17.74
CA HIS A 180 8.82 8.65 19.19
C HIS A 180 7.73 9.56 19.77
N ASN A 181 7.18 9.16 20.91
CA ASN A 181 6.13 9.89 21.63
C ASN A 181 4.92 10.21 20.72
N PRO A 182 4.31 9.19 20.13
CA PRO A 182 3.25 9.36 19.13
C PRO A 182 1.98 9.95 19.75
N ARG A 183 1.25 10.76 19.00
CA ARG A 183 -0.01 11.40 19.44
C ARG A 183 -1.24 10.49 19.33
N LEU A 184 -1.24 9.55 18.37
CA LEU A 184 -2.43 8.73 18.12
C LEU A 184 -2.39 7.38 18.81
N LEU A 185 -1.33 6.60 18.59
CA LEU A 185 -1.26 5.22 19.07
C LEU A 185 0.18 4.82 19.40
N ALA A 186 0.40 4.46 20.65
CA ALA A 186 1.63 3.81 21.08
C ALA A 186 1.58 2.32 20.71
N ILE A 187 2.63 1.82 20.07
CA ILE A 187 2.72 0.42 19.67
C ILE A 187 3.85 -0.22 20.49
N PRO A 188 3.53 -1.22 21.34
CA PRO A 188 4.56 -1.95 22.07
C PRO A 188 5.38 -2.84 21.14
N ASP A 189 6.54 -3.28 21.60
CA ASP A 189 7.47 -4.18 20.87
C ASP A 189 7.05 -5.66 20.91
N ILE A 190 5.77 -5.92 21.13
CA ILE A 190 5.22 -7.28 21.20
C ILE A 190 4.47 -7.58 19.89
N TRP A 191 5.02 -8.51 19.11
CA TRP A 191 4.41 -8.99 17.87
C TRP A 191 4.15 -10.48 17.94
N GLY A 192 2.90 -10.87 17.60
CA GLY A 192 2.56 -12.26 17.34
C GLY A 192 2.63 -12.55 15.84
N VAL A 193 3.30 -13.62 15.46
CA VAL A 193 3.37 -14.10 14.07
C VAL A 193 2.82 -15.51 14.00
N SER A 194 1.94 -15.76 13.04
CA SER A 194 1.48 -17.10 12.67
C SER A 194 1.45 -17.20 11.14
N THR A 195 2.19 -18.13 10.58
CA THR A 195 2.30 -18.30 9.13
C THR A 195 1.88 -19.71 8.73
N MET A 196 1.02 -19.80 7.72
CA MET A 196 0.62 -21.05 7.10
C MET A 196 0.75 -20.92 5.58
N PRO A 197 1.46 -21.84 4.90
CA PRO A 197 1.59 -21.82 3.45
C PRO A 197 0.31 -22.33 2.78
N VAL A 198 -0.66 -21.46 2.56
CA VAL A 198 -1.88 -21.76 1.81
C VAL A 198 -1.80 -21.18 0.40
N HIS A 199 -2.45 -21.84 -0.56
CA HIS A 199 -2.45 -21.47 -1.97
C HIS A 199 -3.88 -21.25 -2.49
N ASP A 200 -4.73 -20.64 -1.68
CA ASP A 200 -6.13 -20.38 -1.97
C ASP A 200 -6.35 -19.03 -2.67
N PHE A 201 -5.41 -18.10 -2.55
CA PHE A 201 -5.41 -16.82 -3.25
C PHE A 201 -4.09 -16.62 -3.98
N PHE A 202 -4.17 -16.34 -5.28
CA PHE A 202 -3.01 -16.18 -6.13
C PHE A 202 -3.26 -15.15 -7.22
N LYS A 203 -2.38 -14.16 -7.34
CA LYS A 203 -2.43 -13.13 -8.37
C LYS A 203 -1.11 -13.18 -9.17
N PRO A 204 -1.12 -13.79 -10.38
CA PRO A 204 0.09 -13.93 -11.17
C PRO A 204 0.63 -12.55 -11.55
N ARG A 205 1.96 -12.37 -11.55
CA ARG A 205 2.58 -11.23 -12.17
C ARG A 205 2.19 -11.21 -13.65
N ARG A 206 2.03 -10.00 -14.22
CA ARG A 206 1.66 -9.85 -15.64
C ARG A 206 2.54 -10.73 -16.50
N GLU A 207 1.91 -11.53 -17.37
CA GLU A 207 2.61 -12.33 -18.34
C GLU A 207 3.48 -11.43 -19.23
N SER A 208 4.79 -11.58 -19.15
CA SER A 208 5.58 -11.25 -20.33
C SER A 208 5.34 -12.37 -21.31
N ARG A 209 5.11 -12.06 -22.60
CA ARG A 209 4.93 -13.05 -23.69
C ARG A 209 6.06 -14.10 -23.78
N ARG A 210 7.03 -14.09 -22.89
CA ARG A 210 8.26 -14.88 -22.88
C ARG A 210 8.43 -15.78 -21.66
N GLU A 211 7.48 -15.80 -20.70
CA GLU A 211 7.65 -16.61 -19.48
C GLU A 211 6.71 -17.83 -19.47
N PRO A 212 7.24 -19.04 -19.72
CA PRO A 212 6.46 -20.28 -19.64
C PRO A 212 5.97 -20.59 -18.21
N LEU A 213 6.59 -20.01 -17.18
CA LEU A 213 6.21 -20.22 -15.78
C LEU A 213 4.83 -19.67 -15.42
N SER A 214 4.39 -18.58 -16.03
CA SER A 214 3.05 -18.02 -15.79
C SER A 214 1.94 -18.98 -16.24
N ARG A 215 2.17 -19.75 -17.33
CA ARG A 215 1.22 -20.76 -17.80
C ARG A 215 1.13 -21.97 -16.85
N MET A 216 2.22 -22.35 -16.18
CA MET A 216 2.19 -23.44 -15.20
C MET A 216 1.32 -23.07 -14.00
N PHE A 217 1.49 -21.87 -13.45
CA PHE A 217 0.69 -21.38 -12.33
C PHE A 217 -0.77 -21.18 -12.70
N TRP A 218 -1.08 -20.68 -13.91
CA TRP A 218 -2.43 -20.55 -14.40
C TRP A 218 -3.15 -21.90 -14.55
N ASN A 219 -2.45 -22.91 -15.06
CA ASN A 219 -2.98 -24.26 -15.16
C ASN A 219 -3.19 -24.92 -13.80
N TRP A 220 -2.35 -24.61 -12.83
CA TRP A 220 -2.47 -25.07 -11.45
C TRP A 220 -3.73 -24.49 -10.76
N GLN A 221 -4.02 -23.22 -10.94
CA GLN A 221 -5.24 -22.60 -10.42
C GLN A 221 -6.54 -23.18 -11.03
N ARG A 222 -6.51 -23.54 -12.30
CA ARG A 222 -7.67 -24.16 -12.97
C ARG A 222 -7.90 -25.62 -12.61
N ASN A 223 -6.86 -26.34 -12.17
CA ASN A 223 -6.91 -27.74 -11.82
C ASN A 223 -6.16 -28.02 -10.50
N PRO A 224 -6.63 -27.51 -9.36
CA PRO A 224 -5.92 -27.63 -8.08
C PRO A 224 -5.81 -29.07 -7.58
N VAL A 225 -6.60 -30.02 -8.11
CA VAL A 225 -6.64 -31.43 -7.66
C VAL A 225 -5.66 -32.32 -8.43
N GLN A 226 -5.07 -31.86 -9.54
CA GLN A 226 -4.15 -32.68 -10.36
C GLN A 226 -2.67 -32.26 -10.25
N GLY A 227 -2.37 -31.25 -9.46
CA GLY A 227 -1.00 -30.78 -9.30
C GLY A 227 -0.24 -31.53 -8.23
N SER A 228 0.52 -32.56 -8.63
CA SER A 228 1.71 -32.92 -7.88
C SER A 228 2.63 -31.70 -7.87
N HIS A 229 2.93 -31.17 -6.67
CA HIS A 229 3.87 -30.07 -6.51
C HIS A 229 5.18 -30.36 -7.25
N PRO A 230 5.61 -29.54 -8.19
CA PRO A 230 7.03 -29.44 -8.47
C PRO A 230 7.66 -28.56 -7.37
N ILE A 231 8.56 -29.15 -6.67
CA ILE A 231 9.49 -28.47 -5.74
C ILE A 231 10.36 -27.51 -6.55
#